data_ac0b65860d2e2e388ee6b4072e633699
#
_entry.id   ac0b65860d2e2e388ee6b4072e633699
#
_cell.length_a   1.000
_cell.length_b   1.000
_cell.length_c   1.000
_cell.angle_alpha   90.00
_cell.angle_beta   90.00
_cell.angle_gamma   90.00
#
_symmetry.space_group_name_H-M   'P 1'
#
loop_
_entity.id
_entity.type
_entity.pdbx_description
1 polymer ?
#
loop_
_entity_poly.entity_id
_entity_poly.type
_entity_poly.pdbx_seq_one_letter_code
_entity_poly.pdbx_strand_id
1 'polypeptide(L)'
;EATLLALLYAFYKYGIKSNSIYKKQTNLSIGIGGDSGVGKSTLVKNLKDILGDKLLQIEGDGEHKWERGDQNWNKFTHLDPKANHIHKQAEAIYDLKHNQAIYRSEYDHSTGKFTKPQKIEPKEFIVIAGLHPFYLPKLRKNIDLKIYIDTDENLRRHWKILRDTKKRGYSLDKILEQIESRIDDAKKYIYPQKNFADIIVNFFPINKIDLGSENADINIGLKITFDANIHIENILERLECDFVWDYNDDLKSQYIELKTIPLV
;
A
#
# COMPACT_ATOMS: atom_id res chain seq x y z
N GLU A 1 -4.29 -11.86 -9.13
CA GLU A 1 -4.55 -11.59 -7.68
C GLU A 1 -4.14 -12.79 -6.83
N ALA A 2 -4.59 -14.01 -7.14
CA ALA A 2 -4.26 -15.22 -6.38
C ALA A 2 -2.75 -15.45 -6.25
N THR A 3 -1.98 -15.16 -7.30
CA THR A 3 -0.53 -15.36 -7.33
C THR A 3 0.21 -14.40 -6.38
N LEU A 4 -0.16 -13.11 -6.36
CA LEU A 4 0.41 -12.14 -5.43
C LEU A 4 0.11 -12.53 -3.98
N LEU A 5 -1.10 -13.01 -3.73
CA LEU A 5 -1.54 -13.45 -2.41
C LEU A 5 -0.83 -14.73 -1.98
N ALA A 6 -0.66 -15.70 -2.89
CA ALA A 6 0.11 -16.90 -2.62
C ALA A 6 1.57 -16.57 -2.26
N LEU A 7 2.19 -15.62 -2.98
CA LEU A 7 3.52 -15.12 -2.68
C LEU A 7 3.56 -14.43 -1.31
N LEU A 8 2.62 -13.52 -1.00
CA LEU A 8 2.57 -12.87 0.30
C LEU A 8 2.31 -13.86 1.44
N TYR A 9 1.44 -14.85 1.24
CA TYR A 9 1.20 -15.93 2.20
C TYR A 9 2.45 -16.79 2.39
N ALA A 10 3.16 -17.08 1.32
CA ALA A 10 4.38 -17.86 1.38
C ALA A 10 5.52 -17.05 2.04
N PHE A 11 5.67 -15.75 1.76
CA PHE A 11 6.55 -14.87 2.52
C PHE A 11 6.21 -14.86 4.01
N TYR A 12 4.92 -14.76 4.34
CA TYR A 12 4.46 -14.87 5.71
C TYR A 12 4.82 -16.23 6.33
N LYS A 13 4.50 -17.31 5.65
CA LYS A 13 4.67 -18.67 6.21
C LYS A 13 6.13 -19.09 6.33
N TYR A 14 6.99 -18.72 5.38
CA TYR A 14 8.36 -19.20 5.29
C TYR A 14 9.41 -18.13 5.61
N GLY A 15 9.22 -16.89 5.19
CA GLY A 15 10.15 -15.80 5.45
C GLY A 15 10.06 -15.26 6.87
N ILE A 16 8.85 -15.10 7.39
CA ILE A 16 8.64 -14.55 8.75
C ILE A 16 8.83 -15.63 9.84
N LYS A 17 8.43 -16.89 9.59
CA LYS A 17 8.61 -17.99 10.55
C LYS A 17 10.08 -18.34 10.83
N SER A 18 10.98 -18.12 9.90
CA SER A 18 12.41 -18.35 10.10
C SER A 18 13.08 -17.25 10.92
N ASN A 19 12.47 -16.07 11.02
CA ASN A 19 12.98 -14.93 11.78
C ASN A 19 12.41 -14.91 13.22
N SER A 20 13.21 -14.39 14.15
CA SER A 20 12.90 -14.26 15.59
C SER A 20 11.61 -13.49 15.93
N ILE A 21 10.92 -12.95 14.93
CA ILE A 21 9.66 -12.21 15.04
C ILE A 21 8.54 -13.08 15.63
N TYR A 22 8.50 -14.36 15.30
CA TYR A 22 7.50 -15.30 15.85
C TYR A 22 7.65 -15.61 17.34
N LYS A 23 8.78 -15.24 17.95
CA LYS A 23 9.01 -15.42 19.37
C LYS A 23 8.48 -14.25 20.23
N LYS A 24 8.04 -13.17 19.62
CA LYS A 24 7.45 -12.03 20.33
C LYS A 24 5.93 -12.24 20.47
N GLN A 25 5.41 -12.08 21.67
CA GLN A 25 3.97 -12.06 21.97
C GLN A 25 3.28 -10.77 21.46
N THR A 26 3.57 -10.38 20.23
CA THR A 26 3.03 -9.13 19.61
C THR A 26 2.30 -9.47 18.33
N ASN A 27 1.27 -8.67 18.01
CA ASN A 27 0.55 -8.79 16.75
C ASN A 27 1.46 -8.45 15.57
N LEU A 28 1.23 -9.10 14.41
CA LEU A 28 1.98 -8.85 13.21
C LEU A 28 1.50 -7.58 12.52
N SER A 29 2.40 -6.64 12.25
CA SER A 29 2.10 -5.37 11.58
C SER A 29 2.64 -5.35 10.16
N ILE A 30 1.76 -5.04 9.19
CA ILE A 30 2.06 -4.93 7.76
C ILE A 30 1.83 -3.48 7.34
N GLY A 31 2.83 -2.86 6.74
CA GLY A 31 2.70 -1.55 6.12
C GLY A 31 2.57 -1.67 4.60
N ILE A 32 1.64 -0.94 4.01
CA ILE A 32 1.46 -0.87 2.56
C ILE A 32 1.56 0.59 2.14
N GLY A 33 2.70 0.94 1.52
CA GLY A 33 3.01 2.28 1.03
C GLY A 33 2.85 2.41 -0.49
N GLY A 34 2.79 3.64 -0.95
CA GLY A 34 2.71 3.99 -2.38
C GLY A 34 1.81 5.18 -2.65
N ASP A 35 1.89 5.75 -3.84
CA ASP A 35 1.12 6.93 -4.23
C ASP A 35 -0.38 6.64 -4.36
N SER A 36 -1.17 7.68 -4.56
CA SER A 36 -2.61 7.57 -4.80
C SER A 36 -2.89 6.92 -6.16
N GLY A 37 -3.71 5.86 -6.16
CA GLY A 37 -4.12 5.15 -7.38
C GLY A 37 -3.24 3.95 -7.75
N VAL A 38 -2.23 3.58 -6.95
CA VAL A 38 -1.32 2.45 -7.24
C VAL A 38 -1.89 1.06 -6.94
N GLY A 39 -3.09 0.93 -6.34
CA GLY A 39 -3.69 -0.38 -6.04
C GLY A 39 -3.63 -0.81 -4.57
N LYS A 40 -3.20 0.04 -3.63
CA LYS A 40 -3.13 -0.29 -2.18
C LYS A 40 -4.41 -0.92 -1.63
N SER A 41 -5.55 -0.30 -1.91
CA SER A 41 -6.86 -0.77 -1.39
C SER A 41 -7.25 -2.14 -1.93
N THR A 42 -6.86 -2.47 -3.16
CA THR A 42 -7.07 -3.79 -3.75
C THR A 42 -6.25 -4.84 -3.02
N LEU A 43 -4.97 -4.56 -2.76
CA LEU A 43 -4.11 -5.46 -1.99
C LEU A 43 -4.65 -5.69 -0.57
N VAL A 44 -5.08 -4.62 0.12
CA VAL A 44 -5.67 -4.73 1.47
C VAL A 44 -6.95 -5.57 1.45
N LYS A 45 -7.82 -5.35 0.45
CA LYS A 45 -9.04 -6.17 0.29
C LYS A 45 -8.69 -7.65 0.15
N ASN A 46 -7.73 -7.98 -0.70
CA ASN A 46 -7.31 -9.35 -0.91
C ASN A 46 -6.70 -9.99 0.35
N LEU A 47 -5.89 -9.24 1.10
CA LEU A 47 -5.40 -9.70 2.41
C LEU A 47 -6.55 -9.96 3.39
N LYS A 48 -7.58 -9.12 3.37
CA LYS A 48 -8.77 -9.30 4.21
C LYS A 48 -9.58 -10.54 3.82
N ASP A 49 -9.69 -10.81 2.52
CA ASP A 49 -10.39 -12.00 2.02
C ASP A 49 -9.70 -13.30 2.49
N ILE A 50 -8.36 -13.29 2.62
CA ILE A 50 -7.59 -14.44 3.11
C ILE A 50 -7.57 -14.55 4.64
N LEU A 51 -7.34 -13.43 5.34
CA LEU A 51 -7.10 -13.42 6.78
C LEU A 51 -8.39 -13.25 7.58
N GLY A 52 -9.49 -12.87 6.92
CA GLY A 52 -10.82 -12.73 7.52
C GLY A 52 -10.83 -11.79 8.72
N ASP A 53 -11.49 -12.23 9.77
CA ASP A 53 -11.65 -11.46 11.01
C ASP A 53 -10.37 -11.27 11.82
N LYS A 54 -9.30 -11.97 11.48
CA LYS A 54 -7.99 -11.81 12.14
C LYS A 54 -7.26 -10.55 11.69
N LEU A 55 -7.68 -9.91 10.61
CA LEU A 55 -7.07 -8.71 10.08
C LEU A 55 -7.77 -7.45 10.58
N LEU A 56 -6.99 -6.52 11.13
CA LEU A 56 -7.37 -5.13 11.39
C LEU A 56 -6.76 -4.23 10.32
N GLN A 57 -7.61 -3.50 9.60
CA GLN A 57 -7.18 -2.48 8.66
C GLN A 57 -7.18 -1.12 9.32
N ILE A 58 -6.08 -0.39 9.18
CA ILE A 58 -5.92 1.02 9.57
C ILE A 58 -5.66 1.84 8.31
N GLU A 59 -6.53 2.79 8.04
CA GLU A 59 -6.34 3.72 6.92
C GLU A 59 -5.34 4.81 7.29
N GLY A 60 -4.14 4.76 6.72
CA GLY A 60 -3.10 5.76 6.95
C GLY A 60 -3.47 7.16 6.45
N ASP A 61 -4.32 7.24 5.43
CA ASP A 61 -4.78 8.50 4.85
C ASP A 61 -5.99 9.10 5.59
N GLY A 62 -6.54 8.40 6.59
CA GLY A 62 -7.71 8.82 7.38
C GLY A 62 -7.40 9.83 8.49
N GLU A 63 -6.13 10.17 8.74
CA GLU A 63 -5.74 11.08 9.83
C GLU A 63 -5.22 12.42 9.32
N HIS A 64 -6.02 13.10 8.49
CA HIS A 64 -5.77 14.49 8.15
C HIS A 64 -5.84 15.40 9.36
N LYS A 65 -5.14 16.53 9.33
CA LYS A 65 -5.22 17.55 10.40
C LYS A 65 -6.43 18.46 10.29
N TRP A 66 -6.98 18.61 9.10
CA TRP A 66 -8.02 19.59 8.80
C TRP A 66 -9.19 18.96 8.06
N GLU A 67 -10.38 19.51 8.30
CA GLU A 67 -11.59 19.19 7.54
C GLU A 67 -11.63 19.98 6.23
N ARG A 68 -12.43 19.50 5.28
CA ARG A 68 -12.66 20.22 4.02
C ARG A 68 -13.31 21.58 4.31
N GLY A 69 -12.71 22.63 3.77
CA GLY A 69 -13.14 24.02 4.01
C GLY A 69 -12.35 24.77 5.07
N ASP A 70 -11.49 24.09 5.85
CA ASP A 70 -10.51 24.76 6.71
C ASP A 70 -9.52 25.56 5.84
N GLN A 71 -9.07 26.72 6.35
CA GLN A 71 -8.13 27.60 5.67
C GLN A 71 -6.78 26.93 5.33
N ASN A 72 -6.40 25.91 6.07
CA ASN A 72 -5.15 25.16 5.84
C ASN A 72 -5.33 23.99 4.86
N TRP A 73 -6.58 23.64 4.51
CA TRP A 73 -6.88 22.54 3.60
C TRP A 73 -6.18 22.67 2.24
N ASN A 74 -6.13 23.90 1.71
CA ASN A 74 -5.50 24.19 0.42
C ASN A 74 -4.03 24.58 0.53
N LYS A 75 -3.50 24.77 1.76
CA LYS A 75 -2.14 25.20 2.01
C LYS A 75 -1.12 24.08 1.83
N PHE A 76 -1.52 22.85 2.13
CA PHE A 76 -0.69 21.66 2.02
C PHE A 76 -1.43 20.60 1.23
N THR A 77 -0.73 19.89 0.36
CA THR A 77 -1.33 18.70 -0.27
C THR A 77 -1.45 17.58 0.76
N HIS A 78 -2.29 16.59 0.49
CA HIS A 78 -2.40 15.39 1.35
C HIS A 78 -1.11 14.54 1.37
N LEU A 79 -0.21 14.78 0.40
CA LEU A 79 1.09 14.13 0.31
C LEU A 79 2.13 14.77 1.23
N ASP A 80 1.93 16.02 1.65
CA ASP A 80 2.81 16.65 2.65
C ASP A 80 2.57 16.03 4.04
N PRO A 81 3.59 15.47 4.69
CA PRO A 81 3.47 14.93 6.04
C PRO A 81 2.90 15.91 7.07
N LYS A 82 3.09 17.22 6.82
CA LYS A 82 2.54 18.27 7.69
C LYS A 82 1.00 18.33 7.69
N ALA A 83 0.35 17.83 6.64
CA ALA A 83 -1.09 17.75 6.56
C ALA A 83 -1.68 16.58 7.34
N ASN A 84 -0.87 15.70 7.90
CA ASN A 84 -1.29 14.43 8.49
C ASN A 84 -0.77 14.27 9.93
N HIS A 85 -1.50 13.53 10.77
CA HIS A 85 -1.12 13.19 12.14
C HIS A 85 -0.22 11.95 12.19
N ILE A 86 0.90 11.97 11.42
CA ILE A 86 1.79 10.80 11.26
C ILE A 86 2.41 10.30 12.58
N HIS A 87 2.57 11.16 13.59
CA HIS A 87 3.06 10.74 14.91
C HIS A 87 1.98 9.95 15.66
N LYS A 88 0.70 10.35 15.59
CA LYS A 88 -0.42 9.59 16.15
C LYS A 88 -0.54 8.20 15.50
N GLN A 89 -0.31 8.12 14.18
CA GLN A 89 -0.28 6.82 13.50
C GLN A 89 0.80 5.91 14.06
N ALA A 90 1.99 6.45 14.33
CA ALA A 90 3.09 5.68 14.90
C ALA A 90 2.78 5.15 16.32
N GLU A 91 2.08 5.95 17.12
CA GLU A 91 1.61 5.56 18.46
C GLU A 91 0.50 4.52 18.37
N ALA A 92 -0.49 4.75 17.50
CA ALA A 92 -1.59 3.81 17.31
C ALA A 92 -1.11 2.41 16.86
N ILE A 93 -0.17 2.34 15.91
CA ILE A 93 0.38 1.04 15.48
C ILE A 93 1.20 0.39 16.59
N TYR A 94 1.95 1.17 17.37
CA TYR A 94 2.67 0.66 18.53
C TYR A 94 1.71 0.03 19.55
N ASP A 95 0.65 0.72 19.95
CA ASP A 95 -0.33 0.28 20.94
C ASP A 95 -1.07 -0.98 20.45
N LEU A 96 -1.59 -0.96 19.24
CA LEU A 96 -2.28 -2.12 18.63
C LEU A 96 -1.36 -3.34 18.55
N LYS A 97 -0.10 -3.14 18.19
CA LYS A 97 0.90 -4.22 18.14
C LYS A 97 1.14 -4.86 19.50
N HIS A 98 1.02 -4.09 20.58
CA HIS A 98 1.19 -4.53 21.96
C HIS A 98 -0.13 -4.90 22.65
N ASN A 99 -1.17 -5.26 21.89
CA ASN A 99 -2.49 -5.65 22.39
C ASN A 99 -3.23 -4.55 23.17
N GLN A 100 -2.95 -3.28 22.88
CA GLN A 100 -3.65 -2.16 23.49
C GLN A 100 -4.67 -1.60 22.50
N ALA A 101 -5.90 -1.42 22.96
CA ALA A 101 -6.95 -0.78 22.17
C ALA A 101 -6.69 0.73 22.02
N ILE A 102 -7.07 1.29 20.90
CA ILE A 102 -6.94 2.73 20.63
C ILE A 102 -8.31 3.38 20.41
N TYR A 103 -8.37 4.72 20.52
CA TYR A 103 -9.52 5.51 20.08
C TYR A 103 -9.10 6.36 18.89
N ARG A 104 -9.84 6.27 17.78
CA ARG A 104 -9.48 6.92 16.53
C ARG A 104 -10.71 7.52 15.84
N SER A 105 -10.58 8.78 15.39
CA SER A 105 -11.45 9.39 14.38
C SER A 105 -10.84 9.21 13.01
N GLU A 106 -11.64 9.02 12.00
CA GLU A 106 -11.22 8.93 10.62
C GLU A 106 -11.81 10.07 9.78
N TYR A 107 -11.08 10.46 8.75
CA TYR A 107 -11.58 11.45 7.81
C TYR A 107 -12.50 10.79 6.79
N ASP A 108 -13.76 11.22 6.78
CA ASP A 108 -14.75 10.77 5.80
C ASP A 108 -14.63 11.60 4.52
N HIS A 109 -14.18 11.00 3.44
CA HIS A 109 -14.02 11.64 2.15
C HIS A 109 -15.33 12.10 1.51
N SER A 110 -16.47 11.51 1.87
CA SER A 110 -17.79 11.87 1.34
C SER A 110 -18.27 13.19 1.93
N THR A 111 -18.20 13.32 3.25
CA THR A 111 -18.63 14.51 3.98
C THR A 111 -17.55 15.58 4.08
N GLY A 112 -16.27 15.19 4.03
CA GLY A 112 -15.12 16.06 4.24
C GLY A 112 -14.89 16.42 5.70
N LYS A 113 -15.40 15.61 6.64
CA LYS A 113 -15.34 15.82 8.09
C LYS A 113 -14.74 14.60 8.80
N PHE A 114 -14.37 14.78 10.06
CA PHE A 114 -13.97 13.67 10.91
C PHE A 114 -15.17 12.93 11.49
N THR A 115 -15.04 11.60 11.57
CA THR A 115 -15.98 10.76 12.32
C THR A 115 -15.82 10.98 13.83
N LYS A 116 -16.81 10.56 14.61
CA LYS A 116 -16.64 10.45 16.06
C LYS A 116 -15.56 9.40 16.37
N PRO A 117 -14.74 9.60 17.43
CA PRO A 117 -13.77 8.61 17.84
C PRO A 117 -14.44 7.26 18.12
N GLN A 118 -13.89 6.20 17.54
CA GLN A 118 -14.32 4.84 17.79
C GLN A 118 -13.21 4.05 18.46
N LYS A 119 -13.58 3.13 19.36
CA LYS A 119 -12.66 2.19 19.96
C LYS A 119 -12.29 1.14 18.91
N ILE A 120 -10.99 0.92 18.73
CA ILE A 120 -10.45 -0.09 17.84
C ILE A 120 -9.68 -1.11 18.68
N GLU A 121 -10.12 -2.36 18.64
CA GLU A 121 -9.45 -3.46 19.32
C GLU A 121 -8.32 -4.04 18.44
N PRO A 122 -7.21 -4.44 19.02
CA PRO A 122 -6.13 -5.10 18.30
C PRO A 122 -6.57 -6.45 17.74
N LYS A 123 -5.95 -6.86 16.63
CA LYS A 123 -6.12 -8.18 16.03
C LYS A 123 -4.76 -8.80 15.71
N GLU A 124 -4.76 -10.10 15.39
CA GLU A 124 -3.55 -10.87 15.09
C GLU A 124 -2.70 -10.22 13.99
N PHE A 125 -3.35 -9.68 12.96
CA PHE A 125 -2.74 -8.96 11.85
C PHE A 125 -3.22 -7.51 11.84
N ILE A 126 -2.29 -6.57 11.78
CA ILE A 126 -2.56 -5.14 11.68
C ILE A 126 -1.99 -4.65 10.35
N VAL A 127 -2.84 -4.15 9.47
CA VAL A 127 -2.42 -3.55 8.20
C VAL A 127 -2.62 -2.05 8.26
N ILE A 128 -1.54 -1.28 8.08
CA ILE A 128 -1.61 0.16 7.82
C ILE A 128 -1.32 0.43 6.34
N ALA A 129 -2.30 0.97 5.62
CA ALA A 129 -2.15 1.31 4.21
C ALA A 129 -2.36 2.81 3.98
N GLY A 130 -1.43 3.46 3.29
CA GLY A 130 -1.53 4.90 3.05
C GLY A 130 -0.34 5.50 2.32
N LEU A 131 -0.27 6.84 2.39
CA LEU A 131 0.78 7.63 1.75
C LEU A 131 2.07 7.67 2.58
N HIS A 132 2.00 7.54 3.91
CA HIS A 132 3.15 7.80 4.80
C HIS A 132 3.53 6.64 5.75
N PRO A 133 3.24 5.36 5.47
CA PRO A 133 3.48 4.29 6.44
C PRO A 133 4.98 4.11 6.74
N PHE A 134 5.86 4.53 5.82
CA PHE A 134 7.32 4.41 6.00
C PHE A 134 8.03 5.75 6.19
N TYR A 135 7.28 6.87 6.30
CA TYR A 135 7.89 8.19 6.41
C TYR A 135 8.62 8.38 7.74
N LEU A 136 8.00 8.07 8.89
CA LEU A 136 8.62 8.21 10.20
C LEU A 136 9.44 6.99 10.61
N PRO A 137 10.69 7.19 11.09
CA PRO A 137 11.49 6.09 11.64
C PRO A 137 10.79 5.34 12.78
N LYS A 138 10.06 6.06 13.66
CA LYS A 138 9.29 5.48 14.77
C LYS A 138 8.20 4.52 14.25
N LEU A 139 7.50 4.89 13.16
CA LEU A 139 6.48 4.03 12.57
C LEU A 139 7.11 2.82 11.88
N ARG A 140 8.17 3.01 11.07
CA ARG A 140 8.88 1.92 10.39
C ARG A 140 9.37 0.83 11.34
N LYS A 141 9.85 1.20 12.54
CA LYS A 141 10.31 0.23 13.56
C LYS A 141 9.17 -0.67 14.10
N ASN A 142 7.95 -0.20 14.02
CA ASN A 142 6.77 -0.93 14.47
C ASN A 142 6.11 -1.75 13.36
N ILE A 143 6.58 -1.65 12.12
CA ILE A 143 6.09 -2.43 10.98
C ILE A 143 7.03 -3.60 10.73
N ASP A 144 6.48 -4.82 10.80
CA ASP A 144 7.23 -6.06 10.62
C ASP A 144 7.44 -6.41 9.16
N LEU A 145 6.48 -6.10 8.29
CA LEU A 145 6.56 -6.30 6.85
C LEU A 145 6.17 -5.01 6.10
N LYS A 146 7.08 -4.49 5.32
CA LYS A 146 6.91 -3.25 4.56
C LYS A 146 6.78 -3.55 3.07
N ILE A 147 5.60 -3.29 2.51
CA ILE A 147 5.27 -3.49 1.10
C ILE A 147 5.08 -2.12 0.45
N TYR A 148 5.85 -1.83 -0.60
CA TYR A 148 5.66 -0.61 -1.39
C TYR A 148 5.10 -0.97 -2.77
N ILE A 149 4.01 -0.32 -3.16
CA ILE A 149 3.42 -0.50 -4.48
C ILE A 149 3.89 0.64 -5.38
N ASP A 150 4.65 0.28 -6.41
CA ASP A 150 5.28 1.19 -7.39
C ASP A 150 4.72 0.89 -8.78
N THR A 151 3.51 1.35 -9.03
CA THR A 151 2.82 1.13 -10.31
C THR A 151 3.34 2.08 -11.38
N ASP A 152 3.47 1.58 -12.62
CA ASP A 152 3.77 2.41 -13.79
C ASP A 152 2.90 3.68 -13.81
N GLU A 153 3.48 4.82 -14.15
CA GLU A 153 2.81 6.11 -14.03
C GLU A 153 1.57 6.23 -14.93
N ASN A 154 1.62 5.68 -16.17
CA ASN A 154 0.46 5.72 -17.07
C ASN A 154 -0.67 4.83 -16.54
N LEU A 155 -0.32 3.64 -16.03
CA LEU A 155 -1.28 2.73 -15.43
C LEU A 155 -1.89 3.32 -14.15
N ARG A 156 -1.08 3.95 -13.30
CA ARG A 156 -1.52 4.65 -12.09
C ARG A 156 -2.49 5.80 -12.42
N ARG A 157 -2.14 6.63 -13.41
CA ARG A 157 -3.00 7.74 -13.90
C ARG A 157 -4.33 7.20 -14.41
N HIS A 158 -4.29 6.17 -15.22
CA HIS A 158 -5.48 5.51 -15.75
C HIS A 158 -6.41 5.03 -14.62
N TRP A 159 -5.89 4.25 -13.66
CA TRP A 159 -6.67 3.78 -12.52
C TRP A 159 -7.21 4.90 -11.65
N LYS A 160 -6.40 5.94 -11.43
CA LYS A 160 -6.83 7.11 -10.66
C LYS A 160 -7.95 7.87 -11.36
N ILE A 161 -7.86 8.08 -12.67
CA ILE A 161 -8.91 8.72 -13.46
C ILE A 161 -10.21 7.93 -13.36
N LEU A 162 -10.18 6.62 -13.63
CA LEU A 162 -11.37 5.76 -13.55
C LEU A 162 -12.01 5.79 -12.15
N ARG A 163 -11.20 5.66 -11.11
CA ARG A 163 -11.69 5.67 -9.73
C ARG A 163 -12.33 7.02 -9.36
N ASP A 164 -11.63 8.12 -9.63
CA ASP A 164 -12.06 9.44 -9.16
C ASP A 164 -13.24 9.97 -9.99
N THR A 165 -13.36 9.57 -11.26
CA THR A 165 -14.55 9.84 -12.07
C THR A 165 -15.74 9.03 -11.57
N LYS A 166 -15.61 7.69 -11.47
CA LYS A 166 -16.75 6.80 -11.13
C LYS A 166 -17.21 6.92 -9.67
N LYS A 167 -16.26 6.98 -8.71
CA LYS A 167 -16.59 6.94 -7.27
C LYS A 167 -16.72 8.32 -6.64
N ARG A 168 -16.06 9.35 -7.19
CA ARG A 168 -16.02 10.69 -6.60
C ARG A 168 -16.69 11.76 -7.44
N GLY A 169 -17.07 11.45 -8.69
CA GLY A 169 -17.74 12.36 -9.61
C GLY A 169 -16.88 13.55 -10.07
N TYR A 170 -15.56 13.45 -10.02
CA TYR A 170 -14.67 14.53 -10.48
C TYR A 170 -14.54 14.53 -11.98
N SER A 171 -14.44 15.73 -12.58
CA SER A 171 -14.12 15.89 -14.00
C SER A 171 -12.68 15.46 -14.29
N LEU A 172 -12.42 15.04 -15.53
CA LEU A 172 -11.08 14.64 -15.97
C LEU A 172 -10.06 15.76 -15.76
N ASP A 173 -10.39 16.99 -16.15
CA ASP A 173 -9.49 18.14 -16.00
C ASP A 173 -9.08 18.37 -14.55
N LYS A 174 -10.04 18.29 -13.61
CA LYS A 174 -9.76 18.43 -12.19
C LYS A 174 -8.86 17.31 -11.66
N ILE A 175 -9.01 16.08 -12.17
CA ILE A 175 -8.17 14.95 -11.77
C ILE A 175 -6.75 15.14 -12.29
N LEU A 176 -6.59 15.55 -13.55
CA LEU A 176 -5.28 15.83 -14.14
C LEU A 176 -4.56 16.97 -13.42
N GLU A 177 -5.24 18.08 -13.16
CA GLU A 177 -4.71 19.20 -12.37
C GLU A 177 -4.23 18.73 -10.99
N GLN A 178 -5.02 17.89 -10.30
CA GLN A 178 -4.62 17.32 -9.01
C GLN A 178 -3.41 16.40 -9.09
N ILE A 179 -3.26 15.66 -10.18
CA ILE A 179 -2.09 14.80 -10.37
C ILE A 179 -0.85 15.68 -10.54
N GLU A 180 -0.91 16.65 -11.46
CA GLU A 180 0.23 17.52 -11.76
C GLU A 180 0.65 18.38 -10.58
N SER A 181 -0.30 18.97 -9.85
CA SER A 181 -0.01 19.81 -8.68
C SER A 181 0.63 19.07 -7.50
N ARG A 182 0.60 17.73 -7.51
CA ARG A 182 1.13 16.90 -6.41
C ARG A 182 2.43 16.18 -6.75
N ILE A 183 2.94 16.31 -7.96
CA ILE A 183 4.14 15.57 -8.41
C ILE A 183 5.35 15.88 -7.53
N ASP A 184 5.57 17.14 -7.18
CA ASP A 184 6.74 17.53 -6.40
C ASP A 184 6.69 16.99 -4.97
N ASP A 185 5.50 17.01 -4.36
CA ASP A 185 5.29 16.42 -3.04
C ASP A 185 5.42 14.89 -3.09
N ALA A 186 4.94 14.23 -4.15
CA ALA A 186 5.11 12.80 -4.34
C ALA A 186 6.58 12.42 -4.43
N LYS A 187 7.36 13.13 -5.25
CA LYS A 187 8.81 12.94 -5.38
C LYS A 187 9.55 13.15 -4.05
N LYS A 188 9.09 14.13 -3.27
CA LYS A 188 9.76 14.52 -2.02
C LYS A 188 9.39 13.60 -0.85
N TYR A 189 8.14 13.18 -0.72
CA TYR A 189 7.63 12.57 0.50
C TYR A 189 7.16 11.12 0.32
N ILE A 190 6.74 10.72 -0.90
CA ILE A 190 6.15 9.41 -1.13
C ILE A 190 7.16 8.45 -1.76
N TYR A 191 7.75 8.82 -2.90
CA TYR A 191 8.64 7.92 -3.65
C TYR A 191 9.88 7.46 -2.87
N PRO A 192 10.52 8.30 -2.03
CA PRO A 192 11.69 7.86 -1.24
C PRO A 192 11.38 6.76 -0.23
N GLN A 193 10.10 6.58 0.15
CA GLN A 193 9.70 5.54 1.08
C GLN A 193 9.91 4.12 0.53
N LYS A 194 9.99 3.97 -0.81
CA LYS A 194 10.33 2.72 -1.48
C LYS A 194 11.65 2.12 -0.97
N ASN A 195 12.61 2.97 -0.61
CA ASN A 195 13.93 2.54 -0.11
C ASN A 195 13.88 1.83 1.26
N PHE A 196 12.74 1.87 1.94
CA PHE A 196 12.53 1.19 3.23
C PHE A 196 11.66 -0.06 3.12
N ALA A 197 11.22 -0.41 1.91
CA ALA A 197 10.37 -1.54 1.68
C ALA A 197 11.16 -2.85 1.72
N ASP A 198 10.56 -3.88 2.30
CA ASP A 198 11.05 -5.26 2.26
C ASP A 198 10.62 -5.94 0.95
N ILE A 199 9.45 -5.52 0.43
CA ILE A 199 8.89 -5.99 -0.84
C ILE A 199 8.44 -4.79 -1.67
N ILE A 200 8.82 -4.74 -2.93
CA ILE A 200 8.34 -3.76 -3.91
C ILE A 200 7.47 -4.51 -4.92
N VAL A 201 6.23 -4.04 -5.06
CA VAL A 201 5.25 -4.57 -6.02
C VAL A 201 5.10 -3.56 -7.15
N ASN A 202 5.52 -3.92 -8.34
CA ASN A 202 5.41 -3.06 -9.52
C ASN A 202 4.38 -3.65 -10.49
N PHE A 203 3.31 -2.90 -10.75
CA PHE A 203 2.36 -3.18 -11.82
C PHE A 203 2.73 -2.36 -13.05
N PHE A 204 2.77 -2.99 -14.21
CA PHE A 204 3.10 -2.33 -15.47
C PHE A 204 2.21 -2.82 -16.60
N PRO A 205 1.91 -1.95 -17.59
CA PRO A 205 1.13 -2.35 -18.75
C PRO A 205 2.01 -3.12 -19.73
N ILE A 206 1.48 -4.20 -20.29
CA ILE A 206 2.14 -4.97 -21.36
C ILE A 206 1.83 -4.33 -22.72
N ASN A 207 0.63 -3.76 -22.87
CA ASN A 207 0.18 -3.05 -24.05
C ASN A 207 0.04 -1.54 -23.76
N LYS A 208 -0.03 -0.73 -24.81
CA LYS A 208 -0.22 0.72 -24.69
C LYS A 208 -1.57 1.04 -24.04
N ILE A 209 -1.55 1.97 -23.08
CA ILE A 209 -2.76 2.43 -22.38
C ILE A 209 -3.33 3.65 -23.08
N ASP A 210 -4.63 3.60 -23.33
CA ASP A 210 -5.42 4.79 -23.67
C ASP A 210 -6.03 5.36 -22.38
N LEU A 211 -5.51 6.51 -21.94
CA LEU A 211 -5.80 7.08 -20.64
C LEU A 211 -7.28 7.44 -20.48
N GLY A 212 -7.92 6.87 -19.44
CA GLY A 212 -9.30 7.16 -19.11
C GLY A 212 -10.34 6.40 -19.93
N SER A 213 -9.95 5.57 -20.89
CA SER A 213 -10.86 4.69 -21.61
C SER A 213 -11.40 3.60 -20.69
N GLU A 214 -12.73 3.53 -20.55
CA GLU A 214 -13.38 2.49 -19.74
C GLU A 214 -13.28 1.08 -20.35
N ASN A 215 -13.09 1.01 -21.66
CA ASN A 215 -13.03 -0.22 -22.44
C ASN A 215 -11.59 -0.60 -22.83
N ALA A 216 -10.58 0.00 -22.21
CA ALA A 216 -9.21 -0.36 -22.48
C ALA A 216 -8.95 -1.80 -22.00
N ASP A 217 -8.71 -2.70 -22.94
CA ASP A 217 -8.19 -4.04 -22.63
C ASP A 217 -6.72 -3.91 -22.27
N ILE A 218 -6.45 -3.72 -20.97
CA ILE A 218 -5.11 -3.50 -20.45
C ILE A 218 -4.60 -4.82 -19.88
N ASN A 219 -3.64 -5.41 -20.58
CA ASN A 219 -2.87 -6.52 -20.05
C ASN A 219 -1.84 -5.98 -19.06
N ILE A 220 -1.88 -6.47 -17.83
CA ILE A 220 -1.06 -6.01 -16.73
C ILE A 220 -0.02 -7.07 -16.40
N GLY A 221 1.24 -6.66 -16.39
CA GLY A 221 2.35 -7.42 -15.82
C GLY A 221 2.57 -7.06 -14.36
N LEU A 222 3.18 -7.96 -13.63
CA LEU A 222 3.52 -7.82 -12.21
C LEU A 222 4.98 -8.18 -12.00
N LYS A 223 5.74 -7.27 -11.41
CA LYS A 223 7.10 -7.55 -10.92
C LYS A 223 7.14 -7.38 -9.40
N ILE A 224 7.62 -8.39 -8.69
CA ILE A 224 7.80 -8.36 -7.24
C ILE A 224 9.28 -8.46 -6.95
N THR A 225 9.84 -7.43 -6.34
CA THR A 225 11.25 -7.35 -5.96
C THR A 225 11.38 -7.46 -4.44
N PHE A 226 12.35 -8.22 -3.96
CA PHE A 226 12.61 -8.47 -2.55
C PHE A 226 14.09 -8.82 -2.30
N ASP A 227 14.50 -8.90 -1.05
CA ASP A 227 15.87 -9.16 -0.65
C ASP A 227 16.39 -10.52 -1.20
N ALA A 228 17.62 -10.54 -1.71
CA ALA A 228 18.24 -11.72 -2.27
C ALA A 228 18.49 -12.86 -1.26
N ASN A 229 18.50 -12.54 0.04
CA ASN A 229 18.63 -13.55 1.10
C ASN A 229 17.33 -14.34 1.36
N ILE A 230 16.20 -13.93 0.77
CA ILE A 230 14.94 -14.64 0.94
C ILE A 230 14.91 -15.84 0.01
N HIS A 231 14.90 -17.05 0.58
CA HIS A 231 14.82 -18.29 -0.18
C HIS A 231 13.37 -18.53 -0.65
N ILE A 232 13.15 -18.55 -1.96
CA ILE A 232 11.80 -18.63 -2.56
C ILE A 232 11.55 -19.86 -3.43
N GLU A 233 12.53 -20.73 -3.63
CA GLU A 233 12.40 -21.89 -4.53
C GLU A 233 11.16 -22.72 -4.21
N ASN A 234 10.92 -23.01 -2.93
CA ASN A 234 9.70 -23.72 -2.50
C ASN A 234 8.38 -22.99 -2.83
N ILE A 235 8.45 -21.69 -3.12
CA ILE A 235 7.30 -20.89 -3.52
C ILE A 235 7.12 -20.99 -5.02
N LEU A 236 8.24 -20.92 -5.75
CA LEU A 236 8.26 -20.98 -7.22
C LEU A 236 7.69 -22.31 -7.72
N GLU A 237 8.02 -23.42 -7.06
CA GLU A 237 7.50 -24.77 -7.37
C GLU A 237 5.95 -24.87 -7.28
N ARG A 238 5.30 -23.93 -6.62
CA ARG A 238 3.84 -23.90 -6.43
C ARG A 238 3.12 -22.86 -7.29
N LEU A 239 3.87 -22.12 -8.11
CA LEU A 239 3.28 -21.17 -9.04
C LEU A 239 2.79 -21.91 -10.29
N GLU A 240 1.50 -21.91 -10.50
CA GLU A 240 0.85 -22.52 -11.67
C GLU A 240 0.73 -21.52 -12.85
N CYS A 241 1.76 -20.69 -13.06
CA CYS A 241 1.75 -19.69 -14.13
C CYS A 241 3.18 -19.47 -14.65
N ASP A 242 3.29 -18.93 -15.86
CA ASP A 242 4.57 -18.54 -16.44
C ASP A 242 5.16 -17.34 -15.69
N PHE A 243 6.39 -17.48 -15.23
CA PHE A 243 7.14 -16.42 -14.56
C PHE A 243 8.60 -16.42 -14.97
N VAL A 244 9.25 -15.28 -14.77
CA VAL A 244 10.68 -15.11 -14.78
C VAL A 244 11.15 -14.87 -13.36
N TRP A 245 12.16 -15.61 -12.91
CA TRP A 245 12.84 -15.35 -11.65
C TRP A 245 14.32 -15.07 -11.94
N ASP A 246 14.84 -13.97 -11.40
CA ASP A 246 16.23 -13.58 -11.58
C ASP A 246 16.69 -12.64 -10.45
N TYR A 247 17.99 -12.39 -10.39
CA TYR A 247 18.60 -11.41 -9.49
C TYR A 247 18.80 -10.08 -10.20
N ASN A 248 18.65 -8.98 -9.44
CA ASN A 248 18.96 -7.65 -9.97
C ASN A 248 20.48 -7.39 -9.94
N ASP A 249 20.94 -6.48 -10.80
CA ASP A 249 22.36 -6.08 -10.90
C ASP A 249 22.90 -5.39 -9.64
N ASP A 250 22.03 -5.05 -8.68
CA ASP A 250 22.40 -4.45 -7.40
C ASP A 250 23.06 -5.44 -6.43
N LEU A 251 23.08 -6.74 -6.75
CA LEU A 251 23.59 -7.86 -5.93
C LEU A 251 22.96 -7.94 -4.52
N LYS A 252 21.78 -7.35 -4.33
CA LYS A 252 21.07 -7.28 -3.04
C LYS A 252 19.63 -7.75 -3.13
N SER A 253 19.06 -7.72 -4.33
CA SER A 253 17.66 -8.05 -4.54
C SER A 253 17.49 -9.06 -5.66
N GLN A 254 16.37 -9.77 -5.60
CA GLN A 254 15.88 -10.69 -6.61
C GLN A 254 14.42 -10.32 -6.92
N TYR A 255 13.93 -10.83 -8.05
CA TYR A 255 12.56 -10.54 -8.46
C TYR A 255 11.87 -11.72 -9.11
N ILE A 256 10.55 -11.70 -9.05
CA ILE A 256 9.66 -12.53 -9.86
C ILE A 256 8.88 -11.60 -10.77
N GLU A 257 8.82 -11.92 -12.06
CA GLU A 257 8.04 -11.18 -13.05
C GLU A 257 7.02 -12.10 -13.73
N LEU A 258 5.78 -11.65 -13.75
CA LEU A 258 4.65 -12.30 -14.42
C LEU A 258 4.20 -11.41 -15.57
N LYS A 259 4.21 -11.92 -16.80
CA LYS A 259 3.80 -11.18 -18.00
C LYS A 259 2.29 -11.18 -18.24
N THR A 260 1.55 -12.02 -17.54
CA THR A 260 0.10 -12.07 -17.63
C THR A 260 -0.45 -12.39 -16.25
N ILE A 261 -1.23 -11.48 -15.69
CA ILE A 261 -1.98 -11.75 -14.47
C ILE A 261 -3.36 -12.24 -14.94
N PRO A 262 -3.72 -13.50 -14.72
CA PRO A 262 -5.08 -13.94 -15.03
C PRO A 262 -6.05 -13.07 -14.25
N LEU A 263 -6.93 -12.37 -14.95
CA LEU A 263 -8.09 -11.72 -14.34
C LEU A 263 -9.03 -12.84 -13.88
N VAL A 264 -9.15 -13.03 -12.57
CA VAL A 264 -10.14 -13.92 -11.95
C VAL A 264 -11.37 -13.11 -11.59
#